data_7edc7c41fd7a4a21799cafb08666148f
#
_entry.id   7edc7c41fd7a4a21799cafb08666148f
#
_cell.length_a   1.000
_cell.length_b   1.000
_cell.length_c   1.000
_cell.angle_alpha   90.00
_cell.angle_beta   90.00
_cell.angle_gamma   90.00
#
_symmetry.space_group_name_H-M   'P 1'
#
loop_
_entity.id
_entity.type
_entity.pdbx_description
1 polymer ?
#
loop_
_entity_poly.entity_id
_entity_poly.type
_entity_poly.pdbx_seq_one_letter_code
_entity_poly.pdbx_strand_id
1 'polypeptide(L)'
;VDSIGMIVISGQAKRETMSSNYDIPLRQLGDQELDIVSVVRSMTKYATVLQKPEKVKEVMQKAIFLAKHGRPGPVWIDVPIDIQAALIDPNKLISFDPNDFGLLLDDNDLSKNTIDELEKSLSTNLDSAIIKILEQLSFSKRPVIFAGSGVRISGSYDIFMEVTSKMGIPIVTGWNAHDLIHNEHPQYAGRPGTVGDRAGNFSVQNADFLLVLGSRLNIRQVSYNWESFARHSWIAQVDIDPAELSKPTLKIDHPIHADLSSFLEKLTTKLNGYKIPKMHNDYLKWCRKSVKNYPVVLSEYWKSEKVNPYCFMDQLFSLLDPDDVIVTGDGTACVTSFQAAKIKKGQRLYTNSGCASMGYDLPGAIGACVASNGKRVICIAGDGSIMLNIQELQTILGYSMPIKIFVLNN
;
A
#
# COMPACT_ATOMS: atom_id res chain seq x y z
N VAL A 1 0.95 -3.07 7.56
CA VAL A 1 2.12 -2.51 6.84
C VAL A 1 1.78 -2.04 5.42
N ASP A 2 0.72 -2.58 4.77
CA ASP A 2 0.28 -2.17 3.43
C ASP A 2 -0.77 -1.05 3.43
N SER A 3 -1.03 -0.46 4.61
CA SER A 3 -1.95 0.68 4.80
C SER A 3 -3.38 0.37 4.30
N ILE A 4 -3.89 -0.80 4.67
CA ILE A 4 -5.24 -1.25 4.31
C ILE A 4 -6.15 -1.09 5.51
N GLY A 5 -7.20 -0.28 5.37
CA GLY A 5 -8.29 -0.14 6.35
C GLY A 5 -9.14 -1.42 6.36
N MET A 6 -9.24 -2.05 7.52
CA MET A 6 -10.03 -3.28 7.70
C MET A 6 -10.64 -3.29 9.10
N ILE A 7 -11.87 -3.76 9.21
CA ILE A 7 -12.54 -3.97 10.50
C ILE A 7 -12.70 -5.47 10.68
N VAL A 8 -12.14 -5.98 11.78
CA VAL A 8 -12.31 -7.39 12.19
C VAL A 8 -13.23 -7.41 13.40
N ILE A 9 -14.20 -8.30 13.40
CA ILE A 9 -15.14 -8.54 14.51
C ILE A 9 -14.99 -10.00 14.89
N SER A 10 -14.64 -10.27 16.15
CA SER A 10 -14.58 -11.62 16.73
C SER A 10 -15.62 -11.79 17.83
N GLY A 11 -16.03 -13.03 18.06
CA GLY A 11 -16.84 -13.42 19.21
C GLY A 11 -15.95 -13.78 20.41
N GLN A 12 -16.45 -13.56 21.62
CA GLN A 12 -15.75 -13.85 22.86
C GLN A 12 -16.65 -14.61 23.84
N ALA A 13 -16.05 -15.28 24.81
CA ALA A 13 -16.72 -15.87 25.94
C ALA A 13 -17.61 -14.86 26.67
N LYS A 14 -18.57 -15.34 27.48
CA LYS A 14 -19.44 -14.47 28.30
C LYS A 14 -18.59 -13.63 29.26
N ARG A 15 -18.89 -12.33 29.39
CA ARG A 15 -18.09 -11.41 30.22
C ARG A 15 -17.83 -11.92 31.64
N GLU A 16 -18.84 -12.48 32.31
CA GLU A 16 -18.68 -13.01 33.66
C GLU A 16 -17.70 -14.20 33.76
N THR A 17 -17.36 -14.84 32.63
CA THR A 17 -16.41 -15.95 32.58
C THR A 17 -15.08 -15.54 31.95
N MET A 18 -14.89 -14.28 31.64
CA MET A 18 -13.58 -13.81 31.15
C MET A 18 -12.59 -13.69 32.29
N SER A 19 -11.43 -14.31 32.16
CA SER A 19 -10.35 -14.32 33.16
C SER A 19 -9.85 -12.90 33.50
N SER A 20 -9.89 -12.00 32.53
CA SER A 20 -9.51 -10.58 32.70
C SER A 20 -10.38 -9.79 33.68
N ASN A 21 -11.52 -10.30 34.08
CA ASN A 21 -12.41 -9.64 35.05
C ASN A 21 -12.06 -9.97 36.52
N TYR A 22 -11.01 -10.76 36.75
CA TYR A 22 -10.62 -11.22 38.08
C TYR A 22 -9.15 -10.86 38.37
N ASP A 23 -8.87 -10.37 39.58
CA ASP A 23 -7.51 -9.99 40.02
C ASP A 23 -6.64 -11.21 40.39
N ILE A 24 -6.74 -12.29 39.64
CA ILE A 24 -5.93 -13.49 39.82
C ILE A 24 -5.39 -13.95 38.43
N PRO A 25 -4.18 -14.49 38.36
CA PRO A 25 -3.52 -14.81 37.07
C PRO A 25 -4.06 -16.12 36.48
N LEU A 26 -5.36 -16.14 36.16
CA LEU A 26 -5.99 -17.26 35.48
C LEU A 26 -5.50 -17.31 34.02
N ARG A 27 -5.20 -18.52 33.55
CA ARG A 27 -4.88 -18.74 32.13
C ARG A 27 -6.13 -18.70 31.25
N GLN A 28 -7.25 -19.20 31.76
CA GLN A 28 -8.52 -19.30 31.09
C GLN A 28 -9.60 -19.59 32.13
N LEU A 29 -10.77 -19.02 32.01
CA LEU A 29 -11.97 -19.33 32.81
C LEU A 29 -13.15 -19.65 31.92
N GLY A 30 -13.41 -18.84 30.89
CA GLY A 30 -14.44 -19.11 29.90
C GLY A 30 -14.06 -20.21 28.94
N ASP A 31 -15.07 -20.98 28.47
CA ASP A 31 -14.85 -21.98 27.45
C ASP A 31 -14.38 -21.32 26.15
N GLN A 32 -13.26 -21.79 25.59
CA GLN A 32 -12.59 -21.25 24.37
C GLN A 32 -12.18 -19.77 24.50
N GLU A 33 -12.09 -19.23 25.70
CA GLU A 33 -11.63 -17.87 25.95
C GLU A 33 -10.19 -17.66 25.45
N LEU A 34 -9.98 -16.54 24.76
CA LEU A 34 -8.65 -16.03 24.36
C LEU A 34 -8.64 -14.51 24.49
N ASP A 35 -7.62 -13.95 25.11
CA ASP A 35 -7.38 -12.49 25.07
C ASP A 35 -6.86 -12.08 23.68
N ILE A 36 -7.74 -12.10 22.71
CA ILE A 36 -7.42 -11.77 21.32
C ILE A 36 -6.99 -10.31 21.17
N VAL A 37 -7.53 -9.41 22.01
CA VAL A 37 -7.19 -7.97 21.98
C VAL A 37 -5.71 -7.76 22.27
N SER A 38 -5.15 -8.43 23.28
CA SER A 38 -3.71 -8.37 23.57
C SER A 38 -2.87 -8.96 22.45
N VAL A 39 -3.31 -10.04 21.81
CA VAL A 39 -2.62 -10.68 20.69
C VAL A 39 -2.53 -9.76 19.47
N VAL A 40 -3.62 -9.05 19.12
CA VAL A 40 -3.69 -8.24 17.90
C VAL A 40 -3.28 -6.78 18.10
N ARG A 41 -3.07 -6.33 19.32
CA ARG A 41 -2.77 -4.93 19.66
C ARG A 41 -1.62 -4.35 18.85
N SER A 42 -0.54 -5.11 18.66
CA SER A 42 0.66 -4.65 17.95
C SER A 42 0.49 -4.53 16.42
N MET A 43 -0.56 -5.14 15.87
CA MET A 43 -0.81 -5.14 14.43
C MET A 43 -2.06 -4.37 14.01
N THR A 44 -2.75 -3.74 14.98
CA THR A 44 -3.97 -2.96 14.74
C THR A 44 -3.82 -1.53 15.22
N LYS A 45 -4.56 -0.61 14.61
CA LYS A 45 -4.63 0.79 15.07
C LYS A 45 -5.53 0.95 16.30
N TYR A 46 -6.47 0.03 16.46
CA TYR A 46 -7.41 0.01 17.56
C TYR A 46 -7.88 -1.42 17.78
N ALA A 47 -7.82 -1.87 19.01
CA ALA A 47 -8.36 -3.17 19.40
C ALA A 47 -9.08 -3.03 20.74
N THR A 48 -10.31 -3.52 20.84
CA THR A 48 -11.12 -3.39 22.07
C THR A 48 -12.11 -4.54 22.23
N VAL A 49 -12.42 -4.83 23.47
CA VAL A 49 -13.59 -5.66 23.82
C VAL A 49 -14.80 -4.74 24.00
N LEU A 50 -15.90 -5.05 23.36
CA LEU A 50 -17.17 -4.33 23.56
C LEU A 50 -17.76 -4.69 24.92
N GLN A 51 -17.57 -3.83 25.92
CA GLN A 51 -17.96 -4.10 27.32
C GLN A 51 -19.43 -3.80 27.62
N LYS A 52 -20.08 -2.92 26.86
CA LYS A 52 -21.45 -2.48 27.10
C LYS A 52 -22.26 -2.46 25.83
N PRO A 53 -23.47 -3.08 25.78
CA PRO A 53 -24.27 -3.13 24.55
C PRO A 53 -24.62 -1.75 24.01
N GLU A 54 -24.91 -0.76 24.88
CA GLU A 54 -25.25 0.61 24.51
C GLU A 54 -24.10 1.39 23.87
N LYS A 55 -22.87 0.90 23.99
CA LYS A 55 -21.68 1.48 23.37
C LYS A 55 -21.40 0.98 21.95
N VAL A 56 -22.21 0.05 21.44
CA VAL A 56 -21.95 -0.57 20.12
C VAL A 56 -21.81 0.46 19.00
N LYS A 57 -22.69 1.45 18.96
CA LYS A 57 -22.67 2.49 17.92
C LYS A 57 -21.40 3.34 17.99
N GLU A 58 -21.04 3.80 19.19
CA GLU A 58 -19.84 4.60 19.44
C GLU A 58 -18.58 3.84 19.05
N VAL A 59 -18.44 2.58 19.50
CA VAL A 59 -17.27 1.73 19.22
C VAL A 59 -17.16 1.42 17.72
N MET A 60 -18.27 1.09 17.04
CA MET A 60 -18.26 0.83 15.60
C MET A 60 -17.91 2.07 14.79
N GLN A 61 -18.48 3.23 15.13
CA GLN A 61 -18.16 4.49 14.44
C GLN A 61 -16.71 4.89 14.65
N LYS A 62 -16.17 4.74 15.88
CA LYS A 62 -14.76 4.95 16.20
C LYS A 62 -13.87 4.02 15.39
N ALA A 63 -14.21 2.74 15.33
CA ALA A 63 -13.45 1.76 14.56
C ALA A 63 -13.41 2.10 13.06
N ILE A 64 -14.57 2.45 12.46
CA ILE A 64 -14.66 2.87 11.05
C ILE A 64 -13.80 4.12 10.78
N PHE A 65 -13.88 5.11 11.69
CA PHE A 65 -13.08 6.33 11.59
C PHE A 65 -11.58 6.00 11.63
N LEU A 66 -11.13 5.26 12.66
CA LEU A 66 -9.73 4.93 12.85
C LEU A 66 -9.15 4.06 11.74
N ALA A 67 -9.93 3.14 11.18
CA ALA A 67 -9.49 2.32 10.06
C ALA A 67 -9.11 3.15 8.82
N LYS A 68 -9.69 4.35 8.66
CA LYS A 68 -9.53 5.21 7.49
C LYS A 68 -8.73 6.50 7.77
N HIS A 69 -8.75 7.00 9.01
CA HIS A 69 -8.15 8.29 9.38
C HIS A 69 -6.62 8.24 9.33
N GLY A 70 -6.00 9.28 8.79
CA GLY A 70 -4.55 9.34 8.61
C GLY A 70 -4.06 8.20 7.71
N ARG A 71 -2.98 7.53 8.11
CA ARG A 71 -2.56 6.29 7.44
C ARG A 71 -3.56 5.18 7.74
N PRO A 72 -4.25 4.59 6.75
CA PRO A 72 -5.21 3.52 6.98
C PRO A 72 -4.58 2.28 7.62
N GLY A 73 -5.39 1.55 8.41
CA GLY A 73 -4.91 0.32 9.03
C GLY A 73 -6.05 -0.50 9.67
N PRO A 74 -5.79 -1.76 10.03
CA PRO A 74 -6.79 -2.63 10.61
C PRO A 74 -7.20 -2.20 12.02
N VAL A 75 -8.45 -2.49 12.37
CA VAL A 75 -9.02 -2.36 13.72
C VAL A 75 -9.73 -3.64 14.10
N TRP A 76 -9.81 -3.92 15.41
CA TRP A 76 -10.40 -5.15 15.93
C TRP A 76 -11.41 -4.87 17.05
N ILE A 77 -12.59 -5.47 16.96
CA ILE A 77 -13.64 -5.40 17.98
C ILE A 77 -13.97 -6.82 18.39
N ASP A 78 -13.75 -7.14 19.65
CA ASP A 78 -14.08 -8.43 20.24
C ASP A 78 -15.40 -8.31 21.00
N VAL A 79 -16.40 -9.17 20.68
CA VAL A 79 -17.77 -9.02 21.16
C VAL A 79 -18.19 -10.23 21.98
N PRO A 80 -18.28 -10.09 23.32
CA PRO A 80 -18.74 -11.17 24.20
C PRO A 80 -20.15 -11.64 23.85
N ILE A 81 -20.43 -12.96 24.04
CA ILE A 81 -21.68 -13.58 23.62
C ILE A 81 -22.92 -12.97 24.32
N ASP A 82 -22.79 -12.54 25.58
CA ASP A 82 -23.87 -11.88 26.33
C ASP A 82 -24.16 -10.45 25.80
N ILE A 83 -23.15 -9.78 25.23
CA ILE A 83 -23.33 -8.51 24.52
C ILE A 83 -24.03 -8.73 23.16
N GLN A 84 -23.66 -9.79 22.44
CA GLN A 84 -24.32 -10.14 21.18
C GLN A 84 -25.82 -10.40 21.35
N ALA A 85 -26.22 -10.99 22.47
CA ALA A 85 -27.61 -11.31 22.79
C ALA A 85 -28.40 -10.17 23.46
N ALA A 86 -27.72 -9.06 23.80
CA ALA A 86 -28.35 -7.95 24.53
C ALA A 86 -29.33 -7.17 23.65
N LEU A 87 -30.47 -6.80 24.23
CA LEU A 87 -31.42 -5.89 23.58
C LEU A 87 -30.96 -4.45 23.72
N ILE A 88 -30.98 -3.73 22.64
CA ILE A 88 -30.61 -2.30 22.58
C ILE A 88 -31.75 -1.48 21.98
N ASP A 89 -31.86 -0.21 22.41
CA ASP A 89 -32.73 0.79 21.79
C ASP A 89 -31.86 1.67 20.85
N PRO A 90 -31.99 1.53 19.52
CA PRO A 90 -31.17 2.29 18.56
C PRO A 90 -31.23 3.81 18.75
N ASN A 91 -32.34 4.32 19.29
CA ASN A 91 -32.54 5.75 19.48
C ASN A 91 -31.79 6.33 20.69
N LYS A 92 -31.33 5.46 21.61
CA LYS A 92 -30.60 5.84 22.81
C LYS A 92 -29.10 5.66 22.69
N LEU A 93 -28.62 5.15 21.53
CA LEU A 93 -27.21 4.89 21.33
C LEU A 93 -26.42 6.20 21.13
N ILE A 94 -25.34 6.33 21.88
CA ILE A 94 -24.42 7.47 21.77
C ILE A 94 -23.60 7.31 20.48
N SER A 95 -23.41 8.41 19.76
CA SER A 95 -22.56 8.48 18.57
C SER A 95 -21.13 8.85 18.97
N PHE A 96 -20.15 8.36 18.22
CA PHE A 96 -18.77 8.83 18.32
C PHE A 96 -18.65 10.21 17.66
N ASP A 97 -17.97 11.15 18.31
CA ASP A 97 -17.60 12.44 17.73
C ASP A 97 -16.12 12.41 17.34
N PRO A 98 -15.79 12.56 16.04
CA PRO A 98 -14.40 12.64 15.60
C PRO A 98 -13.59 13.80 16.20
N ASN A 99 -14.26 14.88 16.65
CA ASN A 99 -13.59 16.02 17.29
C ASN A 99 -13.04 15.67 18.69
N ASP A 100 -13.63 14.67 19.35
CA ASP A 100 -13.15 14.15 20.64
C ASP A 100 -11.95 13.21 20.48
N PHE A 101 -11.50 12.94 19.26
CA PHE A 101 -10.44 11.97 18.96
C PHE A 101 -9.14 12.27 19.70
N GLY A 102 -8.71 13.53 19.80
CA GLY A 102 -7.52 13.94 20.51
C GLY A 102 -7.52 13.62 22.01
N LEU A 103 -8.72 13.50 22.63
CA LEU A 103 -8.92 13.17 24.03
C LEU A 103 -8.96 11.66 24.31
N LEU A 104 -9.12 10.84 23.27
CA LEU A 104 -9.39 9.40 23.38
C LEU A 104 -8.17 8.51 23.10
N LEU A 105 -7.04 9.10 22.73
CA LEU A 105 -5.78 8.40 22.65
C LEU A 105 -5.25 8.23 24.08
N ASP A 106 -4.95 6.99 24.48
CA ASP A 106 -4.42 6.69 25.82
C ASP A 106 -3.18 7.55 26.09
N ASP A 107 -3.20 8.36 27.17
CA ASP A 107 -2.09 9.23 27.53
C ASP A 107 -0.80 8.47 27.91
N ASN A 108 -0.89 7.16 28.05
CA ASN A 108 0.23 6.26 28.36
C ASN A 108 0.90 5.65 27.09
N ASP A 109 0.45 6.00 25.89
CA ASP A 109 1.12 5.53 24.67
C ASP A 109 2.36 6.38 24.40
N LEU A 110 3.53 5.86 24.79
CA LEU A 110 4.84 6.49 24.52
C LEU A 110 5.05 6.81 23.02
N SER A 111 4.35 6.11 22.14
CA SER A 111 4.40 6.36 20.69
C SER A 111 3.70 7.66 20.32
N LYS A 112 2.65 8.06 21.03
CA LYS A 112 1.89 9.29 20.75
C LYS A 112 2.75 10.54 20.96
N ASN A 113 3.40 10.67 22.12
CA ASN A 113 4.24 11.84 22.39
C ASN A 113 5.36 11.98 21.34
N THR A 114 5.95 10.86 20.93
CA THR A 114 6.96 10.84 19.87
C THR A 114 6.39 11.24 18.51
N ILE A 115 5.18 10.79 18.16
CA ILE A 115 4.51 11.16 16.91
C ILE A 115 4.16 12.65 16.92
N ASP A 116 3.57 13.17 17.99
CA ASP A 116 3.23 14.60 18.14
C ASP A 116 4.47 15.51 18.03
N GLU A 117 5.60 15.08 18.57
CA GLU A 117 6.89 15.77 18.43
C GLU A 117 7.39 15.76 16.99
N LEU A 118 7.30 14.62 16.32
CA LEU A 118 7.66 14.49 14.89
C LEU A 118 6.76 15.36 14.01
N GLU A 119 5.46 15.36 14.24
CA GLU A 119 4.51 16.20 13.50
C GLU A 119 4.85 17.69 13.65
N LYS A 120 5.12 18.15 14.87
CA LYS A 120 5.55 19.53 15.14
C LYS A 120 6.85 19.88 14.44
N SER A 121 7.82 18.97 14.45
CA SER A 121 9.13 19.17 13.80
C SER A 121 9.04 19.22 12.28
N LEU A 122 8.07 18.49 11.69
CA LEU A 122 7.83 18.38 10.25
C LEU A 122 6.74 19.35 9.75
N SER A 123 6.14 20.15 10.65
CA SER A 123 5.11 21.14 10.28
C SER A 123 5.68 22.15 9.31
N THR A 124 5.33 21.99 8.04
CA THR A 124 5.83 22.83 6.95
C THR A 124 4.66 23.52 6.25
N ASN A 125 4.82 24.80 5.91
CA ASN A 125 3.88 25.46 5.03
C ASN A 125 3.98 24.81 3.63
N LEU A 126 2.91 24.18 3.13
CA LEU A 126 2.91 23.48 1.85
C LEU A 126 3.28 24.37 0.66
N ASP A 127 2.91 25.66 0.68
CA ASP A 127 3.24 26.57 -0.40
C ASP A 127 4.75 26.81 -0.48
N SER A 128 5.41 27.01 0.65
CA SER A 128 6.88 27.17 0.70
C SER A 128 7.61 25.87 0.34
N ALA A 129 7.08 24.73 0.78
CA ALA A 129 7.62 23.42 0.44
C ALA A 129 7.57 23.14 -1.07
N ILE A 130 6.45 23.45 -1.72
CA ILE A 130 6.27 23.28 -3.16
C ILE A 130 7.18 24.25 -3.94
N ILE A 131 7.31 25.49 -3.50
CA ILE A 131 8.22 26.46 -4.14
C ILE A 131 9.64 25.89 -4.14
N LYS A 132 10.11 25.37 -3.01
CA LYS A 132 11.45 24.76 -2.90
C LYS A 132 11.60 23.54 -3.82
N ILE A 133 10.58 22.70 -3.96
CA ILE A 133 10.58 21.58 -4.92
C ILE A 133 10.75 22.10 -6.36
N LEU A 134 9.96 23.10 -6.76
CA LEU A 134 9.99 23.65 -8.12
C LEU A 134 11.33 24.34 -8.41
N GLU A 135 11.89 25.00 -7.40
CA GLU A 135 13.23 25.59 -7.47
C GLU A 135 14.31 24.55 -7.74
N GLN A 136 14.36 23.48 -6.93
CA GLN A 136 15.29 22.37 -7.10
C GLN A 136 15.08 21.64 -8.42
N LEU A 137 13.82 21.42 -8.81
CA LEU A 137 13.48 20.84 -10.10
C LEU A 137 14.02 21.67 -11.27
N SER A 138 13.98 22.99 -11.17
CA SER A 138 14.48 23.88 -12.24
C SER A 138 15.99 23.77 -12.47
N PHE A 139 16.75 23.43 -11.44
CA PHE A 139 18.21 23.20 -11.52
C PHE A 139 18.57 21.76 -11.90
N SER A 140 17.66 20.81 -11.72
CA SER A 140 17.91 19.41 -11.99
C SER A 140 18.04 19.12 -13.49
N LYS A 141 18.85 18.12 -13.82
CA LYS A 141 19.04 17.64 -15.20
C LYS A 141 18.38 16.27 -15.41
N ARG A 142 18.24 15.51 -14.35
CA ARG A 142 17.78 14.11 -14.35
C ARG A 142 16.73 13.86 -13.26
N PRO A 143 15.58 14.58 -13.31
CA PRO A 143 14.54 14.42 -12.31
C PRO A 143 13.76 13.12 -12.53
N VAL A 144 13.29 12.53 -11.41
CA VAL A 144 12.41 11.33 -11.39
C VAL A 144 11.30 11.53 -10.38
N ILE A 145 10.10 11.06 -10.69
CA ILE A 145 9.02 10.84 -9.73
C ILE A 145 9.05 9.37 -9.31
N PHE A 146 9.09 9.13 -8.01
CA PHE A 146 8.90 7.81 -7.41
C PHE A 146 7.50 7.73 -6.80
N ALA A 147 6.60 6.99 -7.43
CA ALA A 147 5.20 6.90 -7.01
C ALA A 147 4.92 5.60 -6.25
N GLY A 148 4.26 5.71 -5.10
CA GLY A 148 3.83 4.60 -4.27
C GLY A 148 2.32 4.43 -4.20
N SER A 149 1.88 3.44 -3.43
CA SER A 149 0.45 3.11 -3.23
C SER A 149 -0.35 4.23 -2.58
N GLY A 150 0.31 5.16 -1.86
CA GLY A 150 -0.31 6.34 -1.27
C GLY A 150 -1.09 7.19 -2.27
N VAL A 151 -0.69 7.22 -3.55
CA VAL A 151 -1.42 7.93 -4.61
C VAL A 151 -2.86 7.41 -4.76
N ARG A 152 -3.06 6.08 -4.70
CA ARG A 152 -4.40 5.51 -4.77
C ARG A 152 -5.13 5.54 -3.44
N ILE A 153 -4.41 5.32 -2.34
CA ILE A 153 -4.97 5.30 -0.99
C ILE A 153 -5.56 6.67 -0.62
N SER A 154 -4.90 7.76 -1.01
CA SER A 154 -5.40 9.14 -0.82
C SER A 154 -6.50 9.55 -1.80
N GLY A 155 -6.89 8.69 -2.75
CA GLY A 155 -7.86 9.05 -3.79
C GLY A 155 -7.31 10.00 -4.86
N SER A 156 -6.00 10.22 -4.92
CA SER A 156 -5.36 11.29 -5.71
C SER A 156 -4.93 10.86 -7.12
N TYR A 157 -5.43 9.73 -7.62
CA TYR A 157 -4.95 9.18 -8.89
C TYR A 157 -5.10 10.15 -10.07
N ASP A 158 -6.26 10.78 -10.25
CA ASP A 158 -6.53 11.64 -11.40
C ASP A 158 -5.68 12.92 -11.35
N ILE A 159 -5.59 13.56 -10.19
CA ILE A 159 -4.76 14.74 -10.01
C ILE A 159 -3.25 14.41 -10.11
N PHE A 160 -2.83 13.21 -9.68
CA PHE A 160 -1.48 12.72 -9.90
C PHE A 160 -1.16 12.61 -11.38
N MET A 161 -2.07 12.06 -12.19
CA MET A 161 -1.87 11.97 -13.65
C MET A 161 -1.79 13.35 -14.31
N GLU A 162 -2.59 14.31 -13.84
CA GLU A 162 -2.52 15.71 -14.31
C GLU A 162 -1.16 16.35 -13.98
N VAL A 163 -0.74 16.28 -12.70
CA VAL A 163 0.54 16.83 -12.24
C VAL A 163 1.71 16.24 -13.01
N THR A 164 1.76 14.91 -13.13
CA THR A 164 2.86 14.22 -13.82
C THR A 164 2.92 14.57 -15.30
N SER A 165 1.76 14.73 -15.94
CA SER A 165 1.68 15.20 -17.33
C SER A 165 2.25 16.61 -17.49
N LYS A 166 1.92 17.53 -16.57
CA LYS A 166 2.47 18.89 -16.57
C LYS A 166 3.99 18.92 -16.33
N MET A 167 4.49 18.07 -15.45
CA MET A 167 5.92 17.97 -15.16
C MET A 167 6.73 17.32 -16.27
N GLY A 168 6.18 16.36 -17.00
CA GLY A 168 6.80 15.71 -18.16
C GLY A 168 8.09 14.94 -17.86
N ILE A 169 8.31 14.48 -16.63
CA ILE A 169 9.52 13.79 -16.20
C ILE A 169 9.28 12.27 -16.00
N PRO A 170 10.33 11.43 -15.97
CA PRO A 170 10.21 9.99 -15.78
C PRO A 170 9.47 9.62 -14.49
N ILE A 171 8.66 8.57 -14.54
CA ILE A 171 7.95 8.01 -13.40
C ILE A 171 8.39 6.56 -13.20
N VAL A 172 8.79 6.24 -11.98
CA VAL A 172 9.00 4.87 -11.50
C VAL A 172 7.98 4.54 -10.43
N THR A 173 7.60 3.27 -10.31
CA THR A 173 6.57 2.84 -9.35
C THR A 173 7.09 1.80 -8.37
N GLY A 174 6.65 1.92 -7.12
CA GLY A 174 6.96 0.94 -6.07
C GLY A 174 6.12 -0.33 -6.17
N TRP A 175 6.37 -1.30 -5.26
CA TRP A 175 5.77 -2.63 -5.29
C TRP A 175 4.24 -2.64 -5.33
N ASN A 176 3.57 -2.02 -4.38
CA ASN A 176 2.10 -1.99 -4.33
C ASN A 176 1.49 -0.91 -5.25
N ALA A 177 2.30 -0.38 -6.17
CA ALA A 177 1.91 0.63 -7.14
C ALA A 177 2.20 0.18 -8.59
N HIS A 178 2.27 -1.14 -8.85
CA HIS A 178 2.56 -1.72 -10.15
C HIS A 178 1.73 -1.14 -11.28
N ASP A 179 0.44 -0.96 -10.99
CA ASP A 179 -0.62 -0.59 -11.92
C ASP A 179 -0.90 0.92 -11.93
N LEU A 180 -0.09 1.71 -11.23
CA LEU A 180 -0.32 3.16 -11.13
C LEU A 180 -0.17 3.84 -12.50
N ILE A 181 0.83 3.39 -13.28
CA ILE A 181 0.97 3.74 -14.69
C ILE A 181 1.22 2.48 -15.52
N HIS A 182 0.66 2.44 -16.72
CA HIS A 182 0.84 1.30 -17.64
C HIS A 182 2.20 1.37 -18.33
N ASN A 183 2.69 0.23 -18.83
CA ASN A 183 4.03 0.13 -19.42
C ASN A 183 4.22 0.99 -20.69
N GLU A 184 3.15 1.22 -21.45
CA GLU A 184 3.18 2.07 -22.65
C GLU A 184 3.03 3.58 -22.32
N HIS A 185 2.85 3.95 -21.04
CA HIS A 185 2.78 5.36 -20.65
C HIS A 185 4.06 6.10 -21.06
N PRO A 186 3.98 7.30 -21.68
CA PRO A 186 5.16 8.02 -22.17
C PRO A 186 6.24 8.27 -21.13
N GLN A 187 5.85 8.44 -19.88
CA GLN A 187 6.74 8.72 -18.75
C GLN A 187 7.17 7.46 -17.97
N TYR A 188 6.71 6.26 -18.35
CA TYR A 188 7.10 5.03 -17.67
C TYR A 188 8.61 4.79 -17.77
N ALA A 189 9.28 4.65 -16.62
CA ALA A 189 10.73 4.51 -16.51
C ALA A 189 11.18 3.25 -15.74
N GLY A 190 10.25 2.32 -15.50
CA GLY A 190 10.52 1.03 -14.85
C GLY A 190 10.06 0.95 -13.39
N ARG A 191 10.40 -0.17 -12.74
CA ARG A 191 10.03 -0.51 -11.36
C ARG A 191 11.29 -0.80 -10.55
N PRO A 192 11.85 0.20 -9.84
CA PRO A 192 13.09 0.02 -9.07
C PRO A 192 12.85 -0.81 -7.80
N GLY A 193 13.94 -1.33 -7.24
CA GLY A 193 13.95 -2.06 -5.98
C GLY A 193 14.96 -3.20 -5.99
N THR A 194 15.08 -3.92 -4.88
CA THR A 194 16.00 -5.06 -4.72
C THR A 194 15.74 -6.18 -5.72
N VAL A 195 14.48 -6.38 -6.05
CA VAL A 195 13.99 -7.28 -7.10
C VAL A 195 13.31 -6.49 -8.23
N GLY A 196 13.67 -5.22 -8.38
CA GLY A 196 13.18 -4.35 -9.45
C GLY A 196 13.82 -4.66 -10.81
N ASP A 197 13.31 -4.01 -11.85
CA ASP A 197 13.92 -4.09 -13.17
C ASP A 197 15.16 -3.19 -13.29
N ARG A 198 16.06 -3.54 -14.22
CA ARG A 198 17.31 -2.77 -14.44
C ARG A 198 17.04 -1.32 -14.83
N ALA A 199 16.06 -1.08 -15.67
CA ALA A 199 15.73 0.25 -16.17
C ALA A 199 15.24 1.17 -15.06
N GLY A 200 14.35 0.66 -14.18
CA GLY A 200 13.89 1.38 -13.00
C GLY A 200 15.02 1.71 -12.05
N ASN A 201 15.89 0.74 -11.76
CA ASN A 201 17.07 0.96 -10.93
C ASN A 201 18.03 1.99 -11.55
N PHE A 202 18.28 1.91 -12.85
CA PHE A 202 19.13 2.89 -13.54
C PHE A 202 18.51 4.30 -13.53
N SER A 203 17.19 4.39 -13.72
CA SER A 203 16.48 5.66 -13.66
C SER A 203 16.64 6.36 -12.31
N VAL A 204 16.52 5.62 -11.21
CA VAL A 204 16.68 6.18 -9.85
C VAL A 204 18.14 6.48 -9.53
N GLN A 205 19.06 5.54 -9.84
CA GLN A 205 20.48 5.70 -9.48
C GLN A 205 21.19 6.81 -10.24
N ASN A 206 20.71 7.17 -11.42
CA ASN A 206 21.25 8.28 -12.20
C ASN A 206 20.51 9.60 -11.99
N ALA A 207 19.44 9.62 -11.21
CA ALA A 207 18.69 10.84 -10.90
C ALA A 207 19.53 11.82 -10.08
N ASP A 208 19.31 13.12 -10.27
CA ASP A 208 19.83 14.20 -9.43
C ASP A 208 18.72 14.91 -8.63
N PHE A 209 17.46 14.56 -8.90
CA PHE A 209 16.28 15.00 -8.19
C PHE A 209 15.27 13.84 -8.11
N LEU A 210 14.77 13.55 -6.92
CA LEU A 210 13.80 12.51 -6.69
C LEU A 210 12.61 13.06 -5.91
N LEU A 211 11.43 13.09 -6.53
CA LEU A 211 10.16 13.42 -5.89
C LEU A 211 9.41 12.15 -5.54
N VAL A 212 9.33 11.84 -4.26
CA VAL A 212 8.69 10.63 -3.73
C VAL A 212 7.28 10.97 -3.28
N LEU A 213 6.29 10.33 -3.90
CA LEU A 213 4.87 10.61 -3.67
C LEU A 213 4.16 9.36 -3.13
N GLY A 214 3.77 9.38 -1.86
CA GLY A 214 3.03 8.30 -1.21
C GLY A 214 3.75 6.95 -1.22
N SER A 215 5.07 6.96 -1.15
CA SER A 215 5.92 5.78 -1.02
C SER A 215 6.78 5.90 0.23
N ARG A 216 6.65 4.94 1.14
CA ARG A 216 7.45 4.93 2.37
C ARG A 216 8.92 4.51 2.17
N LEU A 217 9.37 4.23 0.96
CA LEU A 217 10.73 3.82 0.63
C LEU A 217 11.25 2.73 1.58
N ASN A 218 10.56 1.59 1.62
CA ASN A 218 10.93 0.46 2.47
C ASN A 218 12.19 -0.24 1.95
N ILE A 219 12.73 -1.19 2.71
CA ILE A 219 13.96 -1.94 2.38
C ILE A 219 13.89 -2.63 1.01
N ARG A 220 12.72 -3.12 0.58
CA ARG A 220 12.57 -3.70 -0.77
C ARG A 220 12.81 -2.69 -1.89
N GLN A 221 12.59 -1.39 -1.61
CA GLN A 221 12.82 -0.32 -2.58
C GLN A 221 14.26 0.19 -2.53
N VAL A 222 14.78 0.43 -1.33
CA VAL A 222 16.07 1.09 -1.15
C VAL A 222 17.24 0.13 -0.96
N SER A 223 16.98 -1.17 -0.72
CA SER A 223 17.96 -2.19 -0.36
C SER A 223 18.50 -2.05 1.07
N TYR A 224 19.24 -3.07 1.53
CA TYR A 224 19.96 -3.03 2.81
C TYR A 224 21.15 -2.07 2.78
N ASN A 225 21.66 -1.75 1.59
CA ASN A 225 22.68 -0.71 1.37
C ASN A 225 21.99 0.62 1.00
N TRP A 226 21.11 1.10 1.91
CA TRP A 226 20.30 2.29 1.68
C TRP A 226 21.09 3.57 1.45
N GLU A 227 22.33 3.68 1.96
CA GLU A 227 23.22 4.82 1.71
C GLU A 227 23.57 4.98 0.22
N SER A 228 23.51 3.89 -0.53
CA SER A 228 23.75 3.88 -1.98
C SER A 228 22.51 4.20 -2.81
N PHE A 229 21.33 4.27 -2.18
CA PHE A 229 20.08 4.56 -2.91
C PHE A 229 20.04 6.02 -3.34
N ALA A 230 19.82 6.24 -4.65
CA ALA A 230 19.69 7.59 -5.23
C ALA A 230 20.74 8.60 -4.73
N ARG A 231 21.98 8.15 -4.49
CA ARG A 231 23.06 8.85 -3.77
C ARG A 231 23.44 10.23 -4.32
N HIS A 232 23.01 10.54 -5.55
CA HIS A 232 23.28 11.83 -6.20
C HIS A 232 22.05 12.72 -6.28
N SER A 233 20.90 12.24 -5.78
CA SER A 233 19.64 12.95 -5.82
C SER A 233 19.44 13.84 -4.61
N TRP A 234 18.89 15.02 -4.84
CA TRP A 234 18.14 15.72 -3.81
C TRP A 234 16.75 15.07 -3.70
N ILE A 235 16.38 14.62 -2.51
CA ILE A 235 15.19 13.80 -2.27
C ILE A 235 14.14 14.62 -1.52
N ALA A 236 12.99 14.87 -2.18
CA ALA A 236 11.78 15.33 -1.52
C ALA A 236 10.80 14.15 -1.35
N GLN A 237 10.28 13.96 -0.16
CA GLN A 237 9.30 12.90 0.12
C GLN A 237 8.04 13.48 0.75
N VAL A 238 6.88 13.17 0.18
CA VAL A 238 5.56 13.50 0.70
C VAL A 238 4.92 12.24 1.26
N ASP A 239 4.64 12.24 2.55
CA ASP A 239 3.99 11.13 3.23
C ASP A 239 3.07 11.67 4.33
N ILE A 240 2.00 10.94 4.64
CA ILE A 240 1.07 11.24 5.73
C ILE A 240 1.58 10.73 7.08
N ASP A 241 2.59 9.87 7.07
CA ASP A 241 3.16 9.26 8.28
C ASP A 241 4.50 9.94 8.63
N PRO A 242 4.55 10.73 9.72
CA PRO A 242 5.75 11.45 10.11
C PRO A 242 6.91 10.52 10.50
N ALA A 243 6.60 9.30 10.97
CA ALA A 243 7.63 8.31 11.31
C ALA A 243 8.35 7.78 10.05
N GLU A 244 7.63 7.62 8.93
CA GLU A 244 8.25 7.22 7.66
C GLU A 244 9.16 8.32 7.08
N LEU A 245 8.87 9.59 7.37
CA LEU A 245 9.71 10.72 6.97
C LEU A 245 10.97 10.89 7.83
N SER A 246 10.92 10.36 9.06
CA SER A 246 11.98 10.53 10.08
C SER A 246 12.81 9.28 10.32
N LYS A 247 12.57 8.20 9.59
CA LYS A 247 13.28 6.93 9.80
C LYS A 247 14.79 7.05 9.52
N PRO A 248 15.65 6.32 10.25
CA PRO A 248 17.10 6.52 10.22
C PRO A 248 17.80 5.92 9.00
N THR A 249 17.09 5.18 8.15
CA THR A 249 17.70 4.43 7.04
C THR A 249 18.06 5.28 5.83
N LEU A 250 17.31 6.35 5.56
CA LEU A 250 17.48 7.17 4.36
C LEU A 250 17.41 8.65 4.72
N LYS A 251 18.40 9.40 4.30
CA LYS A 251 18.39 10.86 4.45
C LYS A 251 17.45 11.46 3.40
N ILE A 252 16.36 12.08 3.87
CA ILE A 252 15.45 12.87 3.07
C ILE A 252 15.84 14.34 3.18
N ASP A 253 16.15 15.00 2.06
CA ASP A 253 16.58 16.40 2.05
C ASP A 253 15.41 17.36 2.29
N HIS A 254 14.20 16.93 1.90
CA HIS A 254 12.99 17.73 2.06
C HIS A 254 11.79 16.84 2.42
N PRO A 255 11.65 16.48 3.71
CA PRO A 255 10.49 15.75 4.21
C PRO A 255 9.27 16.69 4.25
N ILE A 256 8.11 16.20 3.78
CA ILE A 256 6.85 16.96 3.74
C ILE A 256 5.77 16.09 4.34
N HIS A 257 5.39 16.40 5.58
CA HIS A 257 4.28 15.76 6.26
C HIS A 257 2.97 16.38 5.76
N ALA A 258 2.27 15.66 4.89
CA ALA A 258 1.04 16.13 4.31
C ALA A 258 0.18 15.00 3.74
N ASP A 259 -1.12 15.22 3.69
CA ASP A 259 -2.01 14.46 2.84
C ASP A 259 -1.64 14.70 1.37
N LEU A 260 -1.56 13.61 0.59
CA LEU A 260 -1.08 13.68 -0.78
C LEU A 260 -2.05 14.41 -1.72
N SER A 261 -3.36 14.35 -1.48
CA SER A 261 -4.33 15.07 -2.33
C SER A 261 -4.17 16.59 -2.15
N SER A 262 -4.08 17.05 -0.91
CA SER A 262 -3.84 18.45 -0.59
C SER A 262 -2.52 18.98 -1.18
N PHE A 263 -1.48 18.15 -1.13
CA PHE A 263 -0.18 18.49 -1.74
C PHE A 263 -0.29 18.60 -3.27
N LEU A 264 -0.90 17.61 -3.93
CA LEU A 264 -1.01 17.59 -5.40
C LEU A 264 -1.92 18.69 -5.93
N GLU A 265 -3.01 19.04 -5.24
CA GLU A 265 -3.87 20.17 -5.59
C GLU A 265 -3.10 21.49 -5.62
N LYS A 266 -2.32 21.75 -4.59
CA LYS A 266 -1.47 22.95 -4.54
C LYS A 266 -0.36 22.91 -5.61
N LEU A 267 0.28 21.75 -5.79
CA LEU A 267 1.31 21.59 -6.81
C LEU A 267 0.76 21.82 -8.22
N THR A 268 -0.44 21.31 -8.53
CA THR A 268 -1.13 21.52 -9.82
C THR A 268 -1.30 23.00 -10.11
N THR A 269 -1.70 23.78 -9.11
CA THR A 269 -1.88 25.23 -9.24
C THR A 269 -0.56 25.96 -9.52
N LYS A 270 0.51 25.57 -8.81
CA LYS A 270 1.85 26.16 -8.97
C LYS A 270 2.52 25.78 -10.30
N LEU A 271 2.13 24.67 -10.92
CA LEU A 271 2.61 24.22 -12.23
C LEU A 271 1.95 24.94 -13.40
N ASN A 272 1.00 25.84 -13.18
CA ASN A 272 0.39 26.60 -14.25
C ASN A 272 1.45 27.48 -14.93
N GLY A 273 1.64 27.28 -16.24
CA GLY A 273 2.67 27.95 -17.01
C GLY A 273 4.08 27.34 -16.91
N TYR A 274 4.25 26.23 -16.18
CA TYR A 274 5.52 25.50 -16.13
C TYR A 274 5.91 24.98 -17.53
N LYS A 275 7.14 25.27 -17.94
CA LYS A 275 7.69 24.80 -19.21
C LYS A 275 8.72 23.71 -18.93
N ILE A 276 8.51 22.54 -19.52
CA ILE A 276 9.40 21.39 -19.36
C ILE A 276 10.78 21.72 -19.96
N PRO A 277 11.86 21.74 -19.16
CA PRO A 277 13.20 21.98 -19.69
C PRO A 277 13.63 20.90 -20.68
N LYS A 278 14.41 21.28 -21.69
CA LYS A 278 14.92 20.33 -22.70
C LYS A 278 15.65 19.13 -22.06
N MET A 279 16.44 19.41 -21.02
CA MET A 279 17.22 18.38 -20.31
C MET A 279 16.36 17.33 -19.63
N HIS A 280 15.16 17.69 -19.15
CA HIS A 280 14.20 16.73 -18.59
C HIS A 280 13.66 15.78 -19.68
N ASN A 281 13.33 16.33 -20.86
CA ASN A 281 12.90 15.52 -22.01
C ASN A 281 14.03 14.58 -22.48
N ASP A 282 15.27 15.02 -22.47
CA ASP A 282 16.40 14.20 -22.87
C ASP A 282 16.63 13.06 -21.87
N TYR A 283 16.47 13.33 -20.57
CA TYR A 283 16.54 12.28 -19.55
C TYR A 283 15.36 11.30 -19.65
N LEU A 284 14.14 11.77 -19.88
CA LEU A 284 12.99 10.92 -20.13
C LEU A 284 13.22 9.97 -21.33
N LYS A 285 13.76 10.49 -22.44
CA LYS A 285 14.14 9.67 -23.58
C LYS A 285 15.17 8.61 -23.24
N TRP A 286 16.16 8.97 -22.41
CA TRP A 286 17.18 8.04 -21.93
C TRP A 286 16.56 6.93 -21.07
N CYS A 287 15.67 7.26 -20.12
CA CYS A 287 14.95 6.27 -19.33
C CYS A 287 14.10 5.33 -20.21
N ARG A 288 13.35 5.86 -21.16
CA ARG A 288 12.56 5.05 -22.13
C ARG A 288 13.46 4.14 -22.99
N LYS A 289 14.62 4.63 -23.41
CA LYS A 289 15.62 3.81 -24.12
C LYS A 289 16.16 2.70 -23.21
N SER A 290 16.37 2.98 -21.93
CA SER A 290 16.84 1.98 -20.95
C SER A 290 15.80 0.87 -20.76
N VAL A 291 14.51 1.19 -20.68
CA VAL A 291 13.42 0.19 -20.64
C VAL A 291 13.47 -0.74 -21.85
N LYS A 292 13.76 -0.23 -23.05
CA LYS A 292 13.88 -1.04 -24.27
C LYS A 292 15.17 -1.87 -24.31
N ASN A 293 16.29 -1.29 -23.86
CA ASN A 293 17.60 -1.92 -23.96
C ASN A 293 17.84 -3.00 -22.88
N TYR A 294 17.11 -2.94 -21.78
CA TYR A 294 17.24 -3.89 -20.66
C TYR A 294 15.91 -4.58 -20.37
N PRO A 295 15.40 -5.38 -21.33
CA PRO A 295 14.17 -6.13 -21.13
C PRO A 295 14.33 -7.12 -19.97
N VAL A 296 13.26 -7.34 -19.21
CA VAL A 296 13.24 -8.32 -18.11
C VAL A 296 13.26 -9.74 -18.66
N VAL A 297 12.48 -9.99 -19.72
CA VAL A 297 12.38 -11.30 -20.34
C VAL A 297 13.41 -11.39 -21.47
N LEU A 298 14.40 -12.24 -21.28
CA LEU A 298 15.50 -12.42 -22.23
C LEU A 298 15.16 -13.53 -23.24
N SER A 299 15.72 -13.44 -24.45
CA SER A 299 15.48 -14.42 -25.53
C SER A 299 15.92 -15.85 -25.15
N GLU A 300 16.97 -15.97 -24.32
CA GLU A 300 17.46 -17.26 -23.82
C GLU A 300 16.47 -17.95 -22.87
N TYR A 301 15.61 -17.22 -22.17
CA TYR A 301 14.62 -17.81 -21.25
C TYR A 301 13.59 -18.67 -21.98
N TRP A 302 13.31 -18.36 -23.25
CA TRP A 302 12.39 -19.12 -24.10
C TRP A 302 12.95 -20.47 -24.57
N LYS A 303 14.25 -20.71 -24.34
CA LYS A 303 14.92 -21.98 -24.71
C LYS A 303 14.89 -23.00 -23.58
N SER A 304 14.33 -22.69 -22.43
CA SER A 304 14.22 -23.61 -21.31
C SER A 304 13.31 -24.78 -21.64
N GLU A 305 13.68 -26.00 -21.21
CA GLU A 305 12.82 -27.19 -21.33
C GLU A 305 11.55 -27.08 -20.50
N LYS A 306 11.64 -26.42 -19.33
CA LYS A 306 10.50 -26.09 -18.48
C LYS A 306 10.00 -24.69 -18.76
N VAL A 307 8.75 -24.43 -18.45
CA VAL A 307 8.16 -23.09 -18.59
C VAL A 307 8.87 -22.12 -17.65
N ASN A 308 9.62 -21.19 -18.22
CA ASN A 308 10.26 -20.14 -17.44
C ASN A 308 9.18 -19.17 -16.93
N PRO A 309 9.12 -18.85 -15.62
CA PRO A 309 8.06 -18.01 -15.06
C PRO A 309 8.04 -16.59 -15.64
N TYR A 310 9.17 -16.04 -16.04
CA TYR A 310 9.23 -14.74 -16.72
C TYR A 310 8.58 -14.78 -18.11
N CYS A 311 8.85 -15.86 -18.89
CA CYS A 311 8.21 -16.07 -20.19
C CYS A 311 6.70 -16.30 -20.02
N PHE A 312 6.29 -17.04 -18.98
CA PHE A 312 4.89 -17.22 -18.66
C PHE A 312 4.19 -15.88 -18.38
N MET A 313 4.79 -15.01 -17.54
CA MET A 313 4.24 -13.69 -17.24
C MET A 313 4.14 -12.80 -18.50
N ASP A 314 5.18 -12.79 -19.33
CA ASP A 314 5.17 -12.03 -20.58
C ASP A 314 4.02 -12.46 -21.49
N GLN A 315 3.85 -13.77 -21.68
CA GLN A 315 2.78 -14.33 -22.48
C GLN A 315 1.40 -14.09 -21.87
N LEU A 316 1.24 -14.34 -20.56
CA LEU A 316 -0.02 -14.13 -19.86
C LEU A 316 -0.50 -12.69 -20.01
N PHE A 317 0.36 -11.71 -19.65
CA PHE A 317 -0.02 -10.30 -19.71
C PHE A 317 -0.27 -9.79 -21.14
N SER A 318 0.30 -10.43 -22.16
CA SER A 318 -0.04 -10.12 -23.54
C SER A 318 -1.48 -10.45 -23.90
N LEU A 319 -2.03 -11.52 -23.28
CA LEU A 319 -3.37 -12.05 -23.52
C LEU A 319 -4.47 -11.43 -22.65
N LEU A 320 -4.10 -10.79 -21.53
CA LEU A 320 -5.07 -10.17 -20.64
C LEU A 320 -5.73 -8.94 -21.27
N ASP A 321 -6.98 -8.69 -20.89
CA ASP A 321 -7.72 -7.51 -21.31
C ASP A 321 -7.38 -6.25 -20.49
N PRO A 322 -7.62 -5.03 -21.00
CA PRO A 322 -7.26 -3.79 -20.32
C PRO A 322 -7.92 -3.58 -18.94
N ASP A 323 -9.04 -4.20 -18.66
CA ASP A 323 -9.79 -4.04 -17.42
C ASP A 323 -9.74 -5.26 -16.50
N ASP A 324 -8.86 -6.23 -16.81
CA ASP A 324 -8.63 -7.38 -15.93
C ASP A 324 -8.05 -6.95 -14.58
N VAL A 325 -8.51 -7.62 -13.54
CA VAL A 325 -7.97 -7.50 -12.19
C VAL A 325 -7.05 -8.68 -11.92
N ILE A 326 -5.83 -8.40 -11.50
CA ILE A 326 -4.81 -9.40 -11.23
C ILE A 326 -4.51 -9.43 -9.73
N VAL A 327 -4.43 -10.61 -9.14
CA VAL A 327 -4.01 -10.84 -7.75
C VAL A 327 -2.87 -11.83 -7.76
N THR A 328 -1.76 -11.49 -7.10
CA THR A 328 -0.61 -12.38 -6.99
C THR A 328 -0.37 -12.78 -5.54
N GLY A 329 -0.14 -14.07 -5.33
CA GLY A 329 0.40 -14.59 -4.07
C GLY A 329 1.86 -14.16 -3.87
N ASP A 330 2.47 -14.65 -2.80
CA ASP A 330 3.88 -14.41 -2.49
C ASP A 330 4.85 -15.26 -3.35
N GLY A 331 6.15 -15.08 -3.14
CA GLY A 331 7.23 -15.84 -3.78
C GLY A 331 7.38 -15.53 -5.27
N THR A 332 7.59 -16.57 -6.07
CA THR A 332 7.82 -16.44 -7.51
C THR A 332 6.66 -15.70 -8.20
N ALA A 333 5.43 -15.92 -7.78
CA ALA A 333 4.25 -15.29 -8.37
C ALA A 333 4.32 -13.75 -8.29
N CYS A 334 4.58 -13.19 -7.10
CA CYS A 334 4.66 -11.72 -6.97
C CYS A 334 5.95 -11.15 -7.56
N VAL A 335 7.10 -11.82 -7.39
CA VAL A 335 8.39 -11.32 -7.86
C VAL A 335 8.43 -11.24 -9.38
N THR A 336 8.06 -12.32 -10.07
CA THR A 336 8.06 -12.35 -11.55
C THR A 336 7.00 -11.43 -12.15
N SER A 337 5.83 -11.31 -11.50
CA SER A 337 4.82 -10.32 -11.90
C SER A 337 5.32 -8.90 -11.75
N PHE A 338 5.97 -8.56 -10.63
CA PHE A 338 6.52 -7.22 -10.43
C PHE A 338 7.53 -6.84 -11.52
N GLN A 339 8.40 -7.77 -11.87
CA GLN A 339 9.44 -7.52 -12.86
C GLN A 339 8.92 -7.56 -14.30
N ALA A 340 8.18 -8.60 -14.68
CA ALA A 340 7.87 -8.93 -16.07
C ALA A 340 6.48 -8.51 -16.54
N ALA A 341 5.53 -8.22 -15.66
CA ALA A 341 4.18 -7.86 -16.04
C ALA A 341 4.13 -6.59 -16.89
N LYS A 342 3.56 -6.69 -18.08
CA LYS A 342 3.29 -5.55 -18.96
C LYS A 342 1.87 -5.05 -18.70
N ILE A 343 1.73 -4.19 -17.71
CA ILE A 343 0.44 -3.62 -17.31
C ILE A 343 -0.14 -2.78 -18.43
N LYS A 344 -1.38 -3.06 -18.81
CA LYS A 344 -2.18 -2.27 -19.74
C LYS A 344 -2.96 -1.18 -19.00
N LYS A 345 -3.34 -0.13 -19.70
CA LYS A 345 -4.18 0.94 -19.13
C LYS A 345 -5.52 0.35 -18.65
N GLY A 346 -5.89 0.62 -17.42
CA GLY A 346 -7.13 0.14 -16.78
C GLY A 346 -6.96 -1.13 -15.95
N GLN A 347 -5.92 -1.92 -16.15
CA GLN A 347 -5.65 -3.09 -15.31
C GLN A 347 -5.35 -2.70 -13.87
N ARG A 348 -5.73 -3.57 -12.94
CA ARG A 348 -5.38 -3.48 -11.52
C ARG A 348 -4.58 -4.72 -11.11
N LEU A 349 -3.51 -4.51 -10.34
CA LEU A 349 -2.68 -5.59 -9.82
C LEU A 349 -2.49 -5.45 -8.31
N TYR A 350 -2.92 -6.45 -7.56
CA TYR A 350 -2.84 -6.50 -6.10
C TYR A 350 -1.85 -7.56 -5.63
N THR A 351 -1.10 -7.20 -4.61
CA THR A 351 -0.18 -8.09 -3.89
C THR A 351 -0.07 -7.65 -2.44
N ASN A 352 0.32 -8.56 -1.55
CA ASN A 352 0.52 -8.28 -0.13
C ASN A 352 2.01 -8.16 0.24
N SER A 353 2.82 -7.60 -0.62
CA SER A 353 4.29 -7.63 -0.52
C SER A 353 4.88 -6.97 0.74
N GLY A 354 4.11 -6.26 1.54
CA GLY A 354 4.56 -5.69 2.81
C GLY A 354 4.94 -6.73 3.86
N CYS A 355 4.07 -7.70 4.11
CA CYS A 355 4.33 -8.88 4.94
C CYS A 355 4.67 -10.12 4.14
N ALA A 356 4.30 -10.15 2.87
CA ALA A 356 4.54 -11.25 1.94
C ALA A 356 3.98 -12.59 2.45
N SER A 357 2.76 -12.57 3.00
CA SER A 357 2.13 -13.75 3.59
C SER A 357 1.67 -14.72 2.50
N MET A 358 2.09 -15.98 2.60
CA MET A 358 1.51 -17.08 1.83
C MET A 358 0.02 -17.25 2.18
N GLY A 359 -0.78 -17.72 1.22
CA GLY A 359 -2.22 -17.90 1.38
C GLY A 359 -3.07 -16.66 1.07
N TYR A 360 -2.47 -15.56 0.64
CA TYR A 360 -3.19 -14.34 0.24
C TYR A 360 -3.94 -14.48 -1.08
N ASP A 361 -3.42 -15.30 -2.01
CA ASP A 361 -3.84 -15.37 -3.41
C ASP A 361 -5.34 -15.63 -3.60
N LEU A 362 -5.88 -16.74 -3.10
CA LEU A 362 -7.30 -17.08 -3.25
C LEU A 362 -8.22 -16.09 -2.53
N PRO A 363 -8.06 -15.81 -1.22
CA PRO A 363 -8.88 -14.81 -0.53
C PRO A 363 -8.78 -13.42 -1.17
N GLY A 364 -7.59 -13.01 -1.59
CA GLY A 364 -7.37 -11.75 -2.29
C GLY A 364 -8.10 -11.68 -3.63
N ALA A 365 -8.10 -12.78 -4.41
CA ALA A 365 -8.82 -12.87 -5.68
C ALA A 365 -10.34 -12.83 -5.48
N ILE A 366 -10.86 -13.52 -4.45
CA ILE A 366 -12.28 -13.46 -4.05
C ILE A 366 -12.66 -12.02 -3.71
N GLY A 367 -11.90 -11.39 -2.82
CA GLY A 367 -12.13 -9.99 -2.44
C GLY A 367 -12.08 -9.03 -3.63
N ALA A 368 -11.13 -9.20 -4.53
CA ALA A 368 -11.01 -8.40 -5.75
C ALA A 368 -12.20 -8.61 -6.70
N CYS A 369 -12.69 -9.84 -6.83
CA CYS A 369 -13.88 -10.17 -7.63
C CYS A 369 -15.12 -9.47 -7.06
N VAL A 370 -15.34 -9.56 -5.76
CA VAL A 370 -16.47 -8.90 -5.09
C VAL A 370 -16.37 -7.37 -5.23
N ALA A 371 -15.22 -6.80 -4.95
CA ALA A 371 -14.99 -5.35 -5.01
C ALA A 371 -15.13 -4.77 -6.43
N SER A 372 -14.88 -5.59 -7.45
CA SER A 372 -15.04 -5.21 -8.86
C SER A 372 -16.42 -5.53 -9.45
N ASN A 373 -17.41 -5.87 -8.61
CA ASN A 373 -18.76 -6.26 -9.02
C ASN A 373 -18.78 -7.47 -9.99
N GLY A 374 -18.02 -8.51 -9.66
CA GLY A 374 -17.98 -9.74 -10.42
C GLY A 374 -17.18 -9.70 -11.72
N LYS A 375 -16.25 -8.74 -11.88
CA LYS A 375 -15.31 -8.76 -13.01
C LYS A 375 -14.40 -9.99 -12.96
N ARG A 376 -13.91 -10.39 -14.13
CA ARG A 376 -12.89 -11.44 -14.23
C ARG A 376 -11.66 -11.09 -13.42
N VAL A 377 -11.21 -12.03 -12.59
CA VAL A 377 -9.97 -11.91 -11.81
C VAL A 377 -8.98 -12.99 -12.24
N ILE A 378 -7.73 -12.60 -12.37
CA ILE A 378 -6.60 -13.46 -12.65
C ILE A 378 -5.83 -13.67 -11.35
N CYS A 379 -5.90 -14.86 -10.77
CA CYS A 379 -5.18 -15.25 -9.58
C CYS A 379 -3.90 -15.98 -9.98
N ILE A 380 -2.74 -15.48 -9.55
CA ILE A 380 -1.45 -16.12 -9.79
C ILE A 380 -0.87 -16.53 -8.43
N ALA A 381 -0.83 -17.83 -8.17
CA ALA A 381 -0.45 -18.40 -6.90
C ALA A 381 0.82 -19.26 -7.00
N GLY A 382 1.59 -19.35 -5.93
CA GLY A 382 2.57 -20.42 -5.75
C GLY A 382 1.88 -21.70 -5.25
N ASP A 383 2.46 -22.85 -5.51
CA ASP A 383 1.95 -24.16 -5.08
C ASP A 383 1.77 -24.25 -3.55
N GLY A 384 2.78 -23.82 -2.78
CA GLY A 384 2.71 -23.75 -1.32
C GLY A 384 1.74 -22.68 -0.80
N SER A 385 1.64 -21.54 -1.49
CA SER A 385 0.76 -20.44 -1.07
C SER A 385 -0.71 -20.82 -1.19
N ILE A 386 -1.11 -21.42 -2.31
CA ILE A 386 -2.52 -21.81 -2.55
C ILE A 386 -3.01 -22.86 -1.54
N MET A 387 -2.10 -23.72 -1.07
CA MET A 387 -2.43 -24.78 -0.11
C MET A 387 -2.93 -24.25 1.24
N LEU A 388 -2.49 -23.05 1.64
CA LEU A 388 -2.87 -22.48 2.95
C LEU A 388 -4.35 -22.08 3.04
N ASN A 389 -4.99 -21.82 1.92
CA ASN A 389 -6.40 -21.43 1.84
C ASN A 389 -7.13 -22.16 0.70
N ILE A 390 -6.75 -23.41 0.43
CA ILE A 390 -7.29 -24.21 -0.68
C ILE A 390 -8.82 -24.42 -0.56
N GLN A 391 -9.37 -24.40 0.65
CA GLN A 391 -10.81 -24.50 0.91
C GLN A 391 -11.60 -23.37 0.26
N GLU A 392 -10.97 -22.24 -0.04
CA GLU A 392 -11.62 -21.10 -0.69
C GLU A 392 -11.99 -21.37 -2.16
N LEU A 393 -11.51 -22.49 -2.74
CA LEU A 393 -12.00 -22.97 -4.03
C LEU A 393 -13.50 -23.28 -3.96
N GLN A 394 -14.00 -23.76 -2.78
CA GLN A 394 -15.42 -23.96 -2.57
C GLN A 394 -16.21 -22.65 -2.57
N THR A 395 -15.64 -21.58 -2.02
CA THR A 395 -16.24 -20.23 -2.08
C THR A 395 -16.36 -19.76 -3.53
N ILE A 396 -15.27 -19.89 -4.31
CA ILE A 396 -15.24 -19.52 -5.73
C ILE A 396 -16.30 -20.28 -6.53
N LEU A 397 -16.39 -21.60 -6.33
CA LEU A 397 -17.36 -22.46 -7.01
C LEU A 397 -18.79 -22.13 -6.57
N GLY A 398 -19.04 -22.03 -5.26
CA GLY A 398 -20.38 -21.81 -4.69
C GLY A 398 -21.01 -20.49 -5.13
N TYR A 399 -20.20 -19.45 -5.36
CA TYR A 399 -20.66 -18.15 -5.85
C TYR A 399 -20.43 -17.94 -7.36
N SER A 400 -19.99 -18.99 -8.09
CA SER A 400 -19.74 -18.92 -9.54
C SER A 400 -18.85 -17.74 -9.95
N MET A 401 -17.80 -17.47 -9.17
CA MET A 401 -16.92 -16.32 -9.41
C MET A 401 -16.05 -16.52 -10.64
N PRO A 402 -15.93 -15.52 -11.56
CA PRO A 402 -15.14 -15.63 -12.79
C PRO A 402 -13.64 -15.44 -12.49
N ILE A 403 -13.06 -16.29 -11.64
CA ILE A 403 -11.65 -16.26 -11.26
C ILE A 403 -10.89 -17.32 -12.08
N LYS A 404 -9.82 -16.90 -12.74
CA LYS A 404 -8.87 -17.79 -13.44
C LYS A 404 -7.62 -17.95 -12.57
N ILE A 405 -7.33 -19.19 -12.19
CA ILE A 405 -6.23 -19.49 -11.26
C ILE A 405 -5.09 -20.14 -12.03
N PHE A 406 -3.89 -19.56 -11.88
CA PHE A 406 -2.64 -20.09 -12.42
C PHE A 406 -1.72 -20.41 -11.24
N VAL A 407 -1.30 -21.67 -11.14
CA VAL A 407 -0.40 -22.13 -10.09
C VAL A 407 1.01 -22.30 -10.67
N LEU A 408 1.95 -21.56 -10.10
CA LEU A 408 3.38 -21.73 -10.37
C LEU A 408 3.89 -22.86 -9.48
N ASN A 409 4.01 -24.04 -10.08
CA ASN A 409 4.47 -25.26 -9.39
C ASN A 409 5.97 -25.39 -9.55
N ASN A 410 6.75 -25.12 -8.48
CA ASN A 410 8.20 -25.13 -8.47
C ASN A 410 8.82 -26.10 -7.44
#